data_1852b8c6b07cc9cc10a2312518fc0334
#
_entry.id   1852b8c6b07cc9cc10a2312518fc0334
#
_cell.length_a   1.000
_cell.length_b   1.000
_cell.length_c   1.000
_cell.angle_alpha   90.00
_cell.angle_beta   90.00
_cell.angle_gamma   90.00
#
_symmetry.space_group_name_H-M   'P 1'
#
loop_
_entity.id
_entity.type
_entity.pdbx_description
1 polymer ?
#
loop_
_entity_poly.entity_id
_entity_poly.type
_entity_poly.pdbx_seq_one_letter_code
_entity_poly.pdbx_strand_id
1 'polypeptide(L)'
;MKKWLCIICGLIYDEAQGWPSDGIAPGTAWEDVPDDWLCPDCLVGKADFEMIDITDDAPIEEVTAVSSVSVGSAVQPNTAQPLPSEVTQPAFSNDPIVIIGSGHSGYQLAVALRSQSATVPITVFTADDGALYSKPALSNALAMNKGGDALQSESALEWESRLNIRVYPHTRVEQIDRANLTLHTSIGKYAYSRLVLATGASPIEIPIEGDRSYVMSVNDLVDYRRFRTQLQDKKRIAILGDGLIGCEFANDLIESGYEVTVIGLGKWPMERLIPHQLGESLQSALTDRGVEWALQDSIARVDAMSESSAVLHLNSGKQIEADLVLSAVGLKPNVSLAELAGLEVGRGIKVNQFGQTSDENIYSLGDCVETDQGWQPYIAPINQMIPSVAKSLLDDITPISLTPTPVIVKTPLLPLTIFPVAPNAQGQWYIEHQGDDLTAGFYSPEGVMLGFALLGRQVQSLRAPWLEQLSFKQTAA
;
A
#
# COMPACT_ATOMS: atom_id res chain seq x y z
N MET A 1 6.71 -21.26 20.15
CA MET A 1 5.50 -20.55 19.69
C MET A 1 5.69 -20.22 18.22
N LYS A 2 4.64 -20.32 17.43
CA LYS A 2 4.70 -20.15 15.97
C LYS A 2 4.63 -18.67 15.59
N LYS A 3 5.10 -18.36 14.39
CA LYS A 3 4.91 -17.06 13.77
C LYS A 3 4.14 -17.23 12.46
N TRP A 4 3.23 -16.31 12.19
CA TRP A 4 2.34 -16.35 11.04
C TRP A 4 2.51 -15.09 10.20
N LEU A 5 2.80 -15.27 8.92
CA LEU A 5 3.04 -14.18 7.97
C LEU A 5 1.76 -13.89 7.22
N CYS A 6 1.28 -12.66 7.28
CA CYS A 6 0.29 -12.18 6.32
C CYS A 6 0.90 -12.15 4.92
N ILE A 7 0.41 -13.01 4.03
CA ILE A 7 0.93 -13.10 2.64
C ILE A 7 0.57 -11.88 1.80
N ILE A 8 -0.29 -11.00 2.30
CA ILE A 8 -0.76 -9.80 1.59
C ILE A 8 0.11 -8.59 1.88
N CYS A 9 0.47 -8.34 3.16
CA CYS A 9 1.22 -7.15 3.55
C CYS A 9 2.54 -7.44 4.25
N GLY A 10 2.77 -8.70 4.65
CA GLY A 10 3.98 -9.12 5.35
C GLY A 10 3.99 -8.89 6.84
N LEU A 11 2.87 -8.49 7.45
CA LEU A 11 2.75 -8.44 8.90
C LEU A 11 2.98 -9.83 9.49
N ILE A 12 3.73 -9.90 10.58
CA ILE A 12 3.97 -11.14 11.32
C ILE A 12 3.16 -11.10 12.61
N TYR A 13 2.22 -12.05 12.75
CA TYR A 13 1.64 -12.37 14.04
C TYR A 13 2.57 -13.35 14.77
N ASP A 14 3.08 -12.93 15.90
CA ASP A 14 3.93 -13.75 16.79
C ASP A 14 3.09 -14.22 17.97
N GLU A 15 2.84 -15.53 18.06
CA GLU A 15 2.07 -16.11 19.17
C GLU A 15 2.63 -15.75 20.56
N ALA A 16 3.96 -15.53 20.67
CA ALA A 16 4.57 -15.14 21.93
C ALA A 16 4.19 -13.71 22.36
N GLN A 17 3.97 -12.83 21.40
CA GLN A 17 3.63 -11.43 21.64
C GLN A 17 2.11 -11.18 21.63
N GLY A 18 1.33 -12.01 20.92
CA GLY A 18 -0.09 -11.77 20.69
C GLY A 18 -0.33 -10.49 19.91
N TRP A 19 -1.52 -9.91 20.07
CA TRP A 19 -1.88 -8.60 19.53
C TRP A 19 -2.75 -7.83 20.53
N PRO A 20 -2.15 -7.27 21.63
CA PRO A 20 -2.91 -6.69 22.74
C PRO A 20 -3.79 -5.50 22.37
N SER A 21 -3.46 -4.74 21.30
CA SER A 21 -4.31 -3.65 20.81
C SER A 21 -5.69 -4.10 20.35
N ASP A 22 -5.79 -5.36 19.88
CA ASP A 22 -7.05 -5.96 19.41
C ASP A 22 -7.61 -6.96 20.43
N GLY A 23 -7.08 -6.95 21.65
CA GLY A 23 -7.53 -7.81 22.76
C GLY A 23 -6.95 -9.22 22.73
N ILE A 24 -5.98 -9.53 21.87
CA ILE A 24 -5.33 -10.83 21.78
C ILE A 24 -4.11 -10.84 22.70
N ALA A 25 -4.19 -11.59 23.81
CA ALA A 25 -3.14 -11.63 24.83
C ALA A 25 -1.84 -12.26 24.31
N PRO A 26 -0.65 -11.88 24.85
CA PRO A 26 0.58 -12.62 24.64
C PRO A 26 0.43 -14.11 24.99
N GLY A 27 0.95 -14.99 24.12
CA GLY A 27 0.84 -16.44 24.28
C GLY A 27 -0.39 -17.06 23.60
N THR A 28 -1.24 -16.27 22.93
CA THR A 28 -2.39 -16.78 22.20
C THR A 28 -1.93 -17.55 20.96
N ALA A 29 -2.26 -18.83 20.86
CA ALA A 29 -1.99 -19.63 19.67
C ALA A 29 -2.84 -19.14 18.49
N TRP A 30 -2.33 -19.30 17.27
CA TRP A 30 -3.05 -18.87 16.05
C TRP A 30 -4.47 -19.46 15.93
N GLU A 31 -4.64 -20.67 16.36
CA GLU A 31 -5.93 -21.38 16.35
C GLU A 31 -6.95 -20.70 17.27
N ASP A 32 -6.49 -20.06 18.36
CA ASP A 32 -7.32 -19.38 19.35
C ASP A 32 -7.54 -17.87 19.03
N VAL A 33 -6.87 -17.33 18.01
CA VAL A 33 -7.15 -15.98 17.49
C VAL A 33 -8.57 -15.99 16.92
N PRO A 34 -9.43 -15.00 17.24
CA PRO A 34 -10.80 -14.94 16.71
C PRO A 34 -10.85 -15.06 15.19
N ASP A 35 -11.83 -15.81 14.66
CA ASP A 35 -11.94 -16.04 13.21
C ASP A 35 -12.32 -14.77 12.44
N ASP A 36 -12.90 -13.80 13.11
CA ASP A 36 -13.22 -12.46 12.59
C ASP A 36 -12.08 -11.44 12.77
N TRP A 37 -10.95 -11.85 13.38
CA TRP A 37 -9.79 -10.98 13.45
C TRP A 37 -9.21 -10.70 12.05
N LEU A 38 -8.98 -9.43 11.79
CA LEU A 38 -8.41 -8.94 10.54
C LEU A 38 -6.98 -8.47 10.75
N CYS A 39 -6.14 -8.70 9.76
CA CYS A 39 -4.78 -8.14 9.75
C CYS A 39 -4.84 -6.61 9.95
N PRO A 40 -4.21 -6.05 10.98
CA PRO A 40 -4.28 -4.62 11.25
C PRO A 40 -3.66 -3.77 10.14
N ASP A 41 -2.72 -4.34 9.37
CA ASP A 41 -2.05 -3.61 8.30
C ASP A 41 -2.83 -3.60 6.98
N CYS A 42 -3.54 -4.67 6.64
CA CYS A 42 -4.18 -4.76 5.32
C CYS A 42 -5.60 -5.30 5.33
N LEU A 43 -6.16 -5.58 6.51
CA LEU A 43 -7.57 -5.97 6.73
C LEU A 43 -7.99 -7.31 6.09
N VAL A 44 -7.05 -8.20 5.83
CA VAL A 44 -7.37 -9.57 5.39
C VAL A 44 -7.56 -10.49 6.60
N GLY A 45 -8.33 -11.55 6.43
CA GLY A 45 -8.62 -12.51 7.50
C GLY A 45 -7.50 -13.54 7.71
N LYS A 46 -7.67 -14.40 8.71
CA LYS A 46 -6.73 -15.47 9.07
C LYS A 46 -6.33 -16.38 7.91
N ALA A 47 -7.21 -16.59 6.93
CA ALA A 47 -6.94 -17.41 5.75
C ALA A 47 -5.81 -16.88 4.86
N ASP A 48 -5.44 -15.62 5.01
CA ASP A 48 -4.38 -14.96 4.26
C ASP A 48 -3.04 -14.93 5.04
N PHE A 49 -2.91 -15.78 6.07
CA PHE A 49 -1.68 -15.96 6.83
C PHE A 49 -1.11 -17.36 6.62
N GLU A 50 0.21 -17.44 6.43
CA GLU A 50 0.96 -18.69 6.36
C GLU A 50 1.89 -18.83 7.56
N MET A 51 2.00 -20.04 8.13
CA MET A 51 2.98 -20.32 9.17
C MET A 51 4.40 -20.22 8.59
N ILE A 52 5.24 -19.46 9.27
CA ILE A 52 6.66 -19.38 8.94
C ILE A 52 7.47 -20.09 10.03
N ASP A 53 8.23 -21.11 9.62
CA ASP A 53 9.24 -21.72 10.48
C ASP A 53 10.43 -20.76 10.58
N ILE A 54 10.43 -19.93 11.63
CA ILE A 54 11.64 -19.23 12.07
C ILE A 54 12.19 -20.05 13.20
N THR A 55 13.07 -20.98 12.91
CA THR A 55 13.89 -21.63 13.93
C THR A 55 14.90 -20.61 14.44
N ASP A 56 14.58 -19.96 15.54
CA ASP A 56 15.55 -19.23 16.36
C ASP A 56 16.46 -20.27 17.06
N ASP A 57 17.50 -20.70 16.38
CA ASP A 57 18.63 -21.41 16.98
C ASP A 57 19.91 -20.60 16.77
N ALA A 58 20.03 -19.48 17.50
CA ALA A 58 21.29 -18.88 17.88
C ALA A 58 21.23 -18.59 19.39
N PRO A 59 22.13 -19.16 20.21
CA PRO A 59 22.14 -18.86 21.63
C PRO A 59 22.55 -17.41 21.87
N ILE A 60 21.68 -16.68 22.55
CA ILE A 60 21.97 -15.34 23.04
C ILE A 60 23.02 -15.55 24.20
N GLU A 61 24.25 -15.17 23.96
CA GLU A 61 25.19 -14.98 25.04
C GLU A 61 24.70 -13.84 25.95
N GLU A 62 24.42 -14.17 27.21
CA GLU A 62 24.13 -13.23 28.29
C GLU A 62 25.27 -12.21 28.39
N VAL A 63 25.03 -10.97 27.94
CA VAL A 63 25.89 -9.85 28.33
C VAL A 63 25.43 -9.38 29.69
N THR A 64 26.21 -9.80 30.71
CA THR A 64 26.10 -9.41 32.11
C THR A 64 26.03 -7.89 32.28
N ALA A 65 25.09 -7.48 33.12
CA ALA A 65 24.87 -6.14 33.61
C ALA A 65 26.16 -5.48 34.12
N VAL A 66 26.46 -4.29 33.61
CA VAL A 66 27.44 -3.38 34.18
C VAL A 66 26.76 -2.27 34.95
N SER A 67 27.17 -2.18 36.18
CA SER A 67 26.72 -1.39 37.29
C SER A 67 26.46 0.10 37.02
N SER A 68 25.46 0.59 37.73
CA SER A 68 25.15 1.98 38.06
C SER A 68 26.37 2.83 38.46
N VAL A 69 26.56 3.98 37.81
CA VAL A 69 27.33 5.08 38.35
C VAL A 69 26.42 6.27 38.55
N SER A 70 26.19 6.59 39.79
CA SER A 70 25.58 7.81 40.30
C SER A 70 26.59 8.97 40.19
N VAL A 71 26.26 10.06 39.50
CA VAL A 71 26.93 11.34 39.75
C VAL A 71 25.84 12.42 39.85
N GLY A 72 25.66 12.93 41.04
CA GLY A 72 24.93 14.15 41.30
C GLY A 72 25.79 15.36 40.94
N SER A 73 25.18 16.38 40.43
CA SER A 73 25.57 17.78 40.71
C SER A 73 24.42 18.72 40.32
N ALA A 74 24.05 19.52 41.31
CA ALA A 74 23.06 20.57 41.23
C ALA A 74 23.52 21.71 40.30
N VAL A 75 22.64 22.16 39.43
CA VAL A 75 22.77 23.46 38.76
C VAL A 75 21.55 24.32 39.12
N GLN A 76 21.86 25.52 39.61
CA GLN A 76 20.95 26.53 40.13
C GLN A 76 20.02 27.10 39.03
N PRO A 77 18.85 27.63 39.40
CA PRO A 77 17.87 28.14 38.44
C PRO A 77 18.28 29.49 37.87
N ASN A 78 18.30 29.57 36.54
CA ASN A 78 18.44 30.85 35.89
C ASN A 78 17.08 31.46 35.57
N THR A 79 17.00 32.74 35.80
CA THR A 79 15.88 33.65 35.79
C THR A 79 14.95 33.52 34.56
N ALA A 80 13.64 33.47 34.89
CA ALA A 80 12.54 33.50 33.95
C ALA A 80 12.54 34.76 33.10
N GLN A 81 12.55 34.58 31.77
CA GLN A 81 12.05 35.57 30.82
C GLN A 81 10.53 35.35 30.63
N PRO A 82 9.72 36.41 30.46
CA PRO A 82 8.30 36.27 30.31
C PRO A 82 7.93 35.59 29.00
N LEU A 83 7.06 34.58 29.08
CA LEU A 83 6.40 33.92 27.95
C LEU A 83 5.65 34.97 27.12
N PRO A 84 5.66 34.88 25.80
CA PRO A 84 4.75 35.66 24.96
C PRO A 84 3.31 35.24 25.24
N SER A 85 2.45 36.23 25.28
CA SER A 85 1.02 36.24 25.50
C SER A 85 0.30 35.08 24.83
N GLU A 86 -0.65 34.51 25.59
CA GLU A 86 -1.80 33.69 25.23
C GLU A 86 -1.97 33.46 23.70
N VAL A 87 -1.54 32.28 23.24
CA VAL A 87 -2.11 31.69 22.04
C VAL A 87 -3.55 31.34 22.42
N THR A 88 -4.49 32.13 21.97
CA THR A 88 -5.92 31.82 21.99
C THR A 88 -6.09 30.50 21.28
N GLN A 89 -6.34 29.40 22.02
CA GLN A 89 -6.80 28.15 21.45
C GLN A 89 -8.05 28.44 20.62
N PRO A 90 -8.13 28.09 19.33
CA PRO A 90 -9.36 28.19 18.59
C PRO A 90 -10.39 27.33 19.30
N ALA A 91 -11.53 27.93 19.67
CA ALA A 91 -12.66 27.18 20.17
C ALA A 91 -13.00 26.10 19.17
N PHE A 92 -13.04 24.82 19.61
CA PHE A 92 -13.48 23.71 18.78
C PHE A 92 -14.80 24.08 18.13
N SER A 93 -14.81 24.27 16.82
CA SER A 93 -16.05 24.36 16.08
C SER A 93 -16.74 23.00 16.21
N ASN A 94 -18.08 22.97 16.31
CA ASN A 94 -18.85 21.73 16.30
C ASN A 94 -18.78 21.02 14.93
N ASP A 95 -18.03 21.57 13.98
CA ASP A 95 -17.87 21.04 12.64
C ASP A 95 -16.97 19.80 12.66
N PRO A 96 -17.26 18.79 11.83
CA PRO A 96 -16.54 17.53 11.85
C PRO A 96 -15.11 17.66 11.27
N ILE A 97 -14.25 16.72 11.67
CA ILE A 97 -13.10 16.35 10.85
C ILE A 97 -13.66 15.61 9.62
N VAL A 98 -13.37 16.12 8.43
CA VAL A 98 -13.85 15.52 7.19
C VAL A 98 -12.72 14.77 6.50
N ILE A 99 -13.01 13.54 6.08
CA ILE A 99 -12.10 12.67 5.30
C ILE A 99 -12.70 12.48 3.90
N ILE A 100 -11.93 12.77 2.85
CA ILE A 100 -12.33 12.52 1.47
C ILE A 100 -11.65 11.25 0.97
N GLY A 101 -12.41 10.18 0.85
CA GLY A 101 -11.99 8.83 0.46
C GLY A 101 -12.17 7.81 1.58
N SER A 102 -12.82 6.69 1.27
CA SER A 102 -13.10 5.56 2.17
C SER A 102 -12.12 4.40 2.01
N GLY A 103 -11.10 4.55 1.15
CA GLY A 103 -10.07 3.53 0.96
C GLY A 103 -9.27 3.26 2.23
N HIS A 104 -8.26 2.39 2.14
CA HIS A 104 -7.45 1.95 3.28
C HIS A 104 -7.03 3.11 4.21
N SER A 105 -6.44 4.17 3.65
CA SER A 105 -5.96 5.31 4.44
C SER A 105 -7.07 6.10 5.14
N GLY A 106 -8.18 6.35 4.45
CA GLY A 106 -9.31 7.09 5.04
C GLY A 106 -10.01 6.31 6.15
N TYR A 107 -10.22 5.00 5.93
CA TYR A 107 -10.80 4.12 6.94
C TYR A 107 -9.88 3.98 8.16
N GLN A 108 -8.61 3.64 7.98
CA GLN A 108 -7.68 3.48 9.09
C GLN A 108 -7.48 4.78 9.89
N LEU A 109 -7.52 5.92 9.22
CA LEU A 109 -7.50 7.20 9.91
C LEU A 109 -8.77 7.42 10.75
N ALA A 110 -9.95 7.07 10.23
CA ALA A 110 -11.20 7.16 11.01
C ALA A 110 -11.16 6.26 12.25
N VAL A 111 -10.61 5.04 12.14
CA VAL A 111 -10.36 4.15 13.28
C VAL A 111 -9.40 4.78 14.28
N ALA A 112 -8.25 5.32 13.83
CA ALA A 112 -7.25 5.94 14.69
C ALA A 112 -7.79 7.19 15.40
N LEU A 113 -8.57 8.02 14.72
CA LEU A 113 -9.24 9.18 15.34
C LEU A 113 -10.23 8.75 16.41
N ARG A 114 -11.05 7.74 16.13
CA ARG A 114 -12.05 7.24 17.07
C ARG A 114 -11.42 6.59 18.28
N SER A 115 -10.31 5.89 18.13
CA SER A 115 -9.56 5.29 19.26
C SER A 115 -8.96 6.34 20.19
N GLN A 116 -8.58 7.51 19.65
CA GLN A 116 -8.02 8.62 20.43
C GLN A 116 -9.08 9.58 20.99
N SER A 117 -10.25 9.69 20.34
CA SER A 117 -11.34 10.55 20.79
C SER A 117 -12.70 9.89 20.56
N ALA A 118 -13.36 9.52 21.64
CA ALA A 118 -14.70 8.91 21.59
C ALA A 118 -15.77 9.85 21.02
N THR A 119 -15.56 11.16 21.03
CA THR A 119 -16.60 12.16 20.78
C THR A 119 -16.34 13.09 19.59
N VAL A 120 -15.12 13.16 19.04
CA VAL A 120 -14.83 14.02 17.90
C VAL A 120 -15.77 13.67 16.73
N PRO A 121 -16.46 14.66 16.13
CA PRO A 121 -17.29 14.38 14.96
C PRO A 121 -16.42 14.05 13.75
N ILE A 122 -16.71 12.93 13.08
CA ILE A 122 -15.99 12.49 11.89
C ILE A 122 -17.00 12.29 10.77
N THR A 123 -16.70 12.82 9.59
CA THR A 123 -17.51 12.63 8.38
C THR A 123 -16.61 12.13 7.23
N VAL A 124 -17.05 11.12 6.52
CA VAL A 124 -16.33 10.56 5.36
C VAL A 124 -17.18 10.73 4.11
N PHE A 125 -16.60 11.30 3.07
CA PHE A 125 -17.20 11.34 1.73
C PHE A 125 -16.43 10.41 0.79
N THR A 126 -17.17 9.58 0.06
CA THR A 126 -16.56 8.68 -0.93
C THR A 126 -17.40 8.62 -2.21
N ALA A 127 -16.72 8.51 -3.35
CA ALA A 127 -17.37 8.43 -4.66
C ALA A 127 -17.88 7.03 -4.98
N ASP A 128 -17.36 6.01 -4.31
CA ASP A 128 -17.79 4.60 -4.40
C ASP A 128 -18.88 4.23 -3.38
N ASP A 129 -19.12 2.94 -3.19
CA ASP A 129 -20.10 2.41 -2.25
C ASP A 129 -19.67 2.47 -0.77
N GLY A 130 -18.42 2.87 -0.51
CA GLY A 130 -17.85 2.95 0.85
C GLY A 130 -17.62 1.59 1.51
N ALA A 131 -17.61 0.50 0.75
CA ALA A 131 -17.31 -0.82 1.29
C ALA A 131 -15.87 -0.91 1.78
N LEU A 132 -15.67 -1.55 2.93
CA LEU A 132 -14.36 -1.85 3.47
C LEU A 132 -13.83 -3.15 2.88
N TYR A 133 -12.62 -3.12 2.37
CA TYR A 133 -11.92 -4.28 1.80
C TYR A 133 -10.40 -4.05 1.79
N SER A 134 -9.65 -5.15 1.64
CA SER A 134 -8.21 -5.07 1.43
C SER A 134 -7.88 -4.84 -0.06
N LYS A 135 -7.42 -3.63 -0.42
CA LYS A 135 -7.00 -3.34 -1.79
C LYS A 135 -5.86 -4.26 -2.27
N PRO A 136 -4.82 -4.56 -1.46
CA PRO A 136 -3.80 -5.53 -1.86
C PRO A 136 -4.32 -6.93 -2.18
N ALA A 137 -5.43 -7.36 -1.60
CA ALA A 137 -5.99 -8.68 -1.86
C ALA A 137 -6.58 -8.85 -3.27
N LEU A 138 -6.84 -7.76 -4.00
CA LEU A 138 -7.46 -7.81 -5.33
C LEU A 138 -6.62 -8.58 -6.36
N SER A 139 -5.30 -8.62 -6.23
CA SER A 139 -4.39 -9.25 -7.20
C SER A 139 -4.02 -10.70 -6.87
N ASN A 140 -4.65 -11.33 -5.87
CA ASN A 140 -4.50 -12.76 -5.56
C ASN A 140 -5.82 -13.45 -5.17
N ALA A 141 -6.93 -12.79 -5.37
CA ALA A 141 -8.24 -13.27 -4.92
C ALA A 141 -8.85 -14.34 -5.83
N LEU A 142 -8.42 -14.44 -7.09
CA LEU A 142 -8.90 -15.48 -8.02
C LEU A 142 -8.45 -16.86 -7.61
N ALA A 143 -7.15 -17.06 -7.37
CA ALA A 143 -6.59 -18.34 -6.94
C ALA A 143 -7.12 -18.78 -5.56
N MET A 144 -7.49 -17.82 -4.71
CA MET A 144 -8.16 -18.06 -3.43
C MET A 144 -9.67 -18.30 -3.58
N ASN A 145 -10.19 -18.31 -4.80
CA ASN A 145 -11.62 -18.42 -5.13
C ASN A 145 -12.51 -17.41 -4.40
N LYS A 146 -12.00 -16.20 -4.13
CA LYS A 146 -12.75 -15.10 -3.51
C LYS A 146 -13.42 -14.24 -4.58
N GLY A 147 -14.74 -14.13 -4.54
CA GLY A 147 -15.52 -13.16 -5.32
C GLY A 147 -15.47 -11.77 -4.70
N GLY A 148 -15.96 -10.75 -5.42
CA GLY A 148 -15.98 -9.39 -4.90
C GLY A 148 -16.74 -9.23 -3.58
N ASP A 149 -17.81 -9.97 -3.39
CA ASP A 149 -18.58 -9.91 -2.13
C ASP A 149 -17.84 -10.59 -0.96
N ALA A 150 -17.03 -11.63 -1.24
CA ALA A 150 -16.18 -12.27 -0.24
C ALA A 150 -14.95 -11.44 0.16
N LEU A 151 -14.60 -10.43 -0.63
CA LEU A 151 -13.52 -9.47 -0.31
C LEU A 151 -14.03 -8.28 0.51
N GLN A 152 -15.33 -8.02 0.51
CA GLN A 152 -15.92 -6.97 1.32
C GLN A 152 -16.00 -7.43 2.79
N SER A 153 -15.30 -6.72 3.67
CA SER A 153 -15.33 -6.98 5.12
C SER A 153 -16.53 -6.34 5.80
N GLU A 154 -16.82 -5.07 5.48
CA GLU A 154 -17.93 -4.30 6.03
C GLU A 154 -18.53 -3.40 4.94
N SER A 155 -19.82 -3.11 5.02
CA SER A 155 -20.48 -2.06 4.26
C SER A 155 -20.23 -0.67 4.89
N ALA A 156 -20.49 0.39 4.14
CA ALA A 156 -20.42 1.77 4.66
C ALA A 156 -21.26 1.95 5.93
N LEU A 157 -22.46 1.36 5.99
CA LEU A 157 -23.37 1.46 7.13
C LEU A 157 -22.83 0.72 8.37
N GLU A 158 -22.19 -0.42 8.18
CA GLU A 158 -21.65 -1.23 9.29
C GLU A 158 -20.50 -0.49 9.99
N TRP A 159 -19.49 -0.01 9.26
CA TRP A 159 -18.39 0.72 9.91
C TRP A 159 -18.76 2.16 10.32
N GLU A 160 -19.74 2.83 9.64
CA GLU A 160 -20.36 4.05 10.14
C GLU A 160 -20.91 3.84 11.55
N SER A 161 -21.71 2.78 11.73
CA SER A 161 -22.33 2.46 13.02
C SER A 161 -21.29 2.06 14.07
N ARG A 162 -20.35 1.20 13.72
CA ARG A 162 -19.33 0.69 14.64
C ARG A 162 -18.40 1.81 15.14
N LEU A 163 -17.99 2.73 14.27
CA LEU A 163 -17.12 3.84 14.63
C LEU A 163 -17.89 5.07 15.14
N ASN A 164 -19.23 5.07 15.11
CA ASN A 164 -20.06 6.23 15.45
C ASN A 164 -19.59 7.49 14.69
N ILE A 165 -19.56 7.40 13.38
CA ILE A 165 -19.18 8.47 12.44
C ILE A 165 -20.30 8.70 11.42
N ARG A 166 -20.12 9.59 10.46
CA ARG A 166 -21.02 9.73 9.30
C ARG A 166 -20.28 9.38 8.02
N VAL A 167 -20.85 8.47 7.20
CA VAL A 167 -20.33 8.10 5.89
C VAL A 167 -21.34 8.49 4.80
N TYR A 168 -20.86 9.18 3.77
CA TYR A 168 -21.64 9.53 2.58
C TYR A 168 -21.08 8.77 1.36
N PRO A 169 -21.59 7.55 1.09
CA PRO A 169 -21.23 6.83 -0.13
C PRO A 169 -21.82 7.52 -1.37
N HIS A 170 -21.29 7.19 -2.54
CA HIS A 170 -21.69 7.75 -3.84
C HIS A 170 -21.74 9.29 -3.87
N THR A 171 -20.91 9.93 -3.03
CA THR A 171 -20.90 11.37 -2.89
C THR A 171 -19.51 11.92 -3.23
N ARG A 172 -19.42 12.52 -4.39
CA ARG A 172 -18.19 13.16 -4.87
C ARG A 172 -18.03 14.55 -4.27
N VAL A 173 -16.85 14.84 -3.72
CA VAL A 173 -16.44 16.21 -3.39
C VAL A 173 -15.88 16.86 -4.66
N GLU A 174 -16.45 17.99 -5.05
CA GLU A 174 -16.17 18.68 -6.31
C GLU A 174 -15.27 19.89 -6.12
N GLN A 175 -15.37 20.55 -4.95
CA GLN A 175 -14.61 21.77 -4.65
C GLN A 175 -14.37 21.92 -3.15
N ILE A 176 -13.23 22.51 -2.80
CA ILE A 176 -12.87 22.92 -1.44
C ILE A 176 -12.82 24.45 -1.39
N ASP A 177 -13.66 25.06 -0.55
CA ASP A 177 -13.60 26.48 -0.20
C ASP A 177 -12.79 26.64 1.08
N ARG A 178 -11.50 26.89 0.93
CA ARG A 178 -10.54 27.03 2.04
C ARG A 178 -10.83 28.23 2.93
N ALA A 179 -11.33 29.32 2.33
CA ALA A 179 -11.59 30.57 3.07
C ALA A 179 -12.77 30.44 4.05
N ASN A 180 -13.78 29.63 3.67
CA ASN A 180 -14.98 29.41 4.46
C ASN A 180 -15.00 28.05 5.16
N LEU A 181 -13.93 27.24 5.07
CA LEU A 181 -13.83 25.87 5.60
C LEU A 181 -15.05 25.01 5.18
N THR A 182 -15.41 25.05 3.91
CA THR A 182 -16.56 24.30 3.37
C THR A 182 -16.20 23.48 2.15
N LEU A 183 -16.92 22.38 1.96
CA LEU A 183 -16.86 21.50 0.80
C LEU A 183 -18.12 21.69 -0.06
N HIS A 184 -17.96 21.65 -1.38
CA HIS A 184 -19.05 21.48 -2.31
C HIS A 184 -19.04 20.04 -2.77
N THR A 185 -20.16 19.36 -2.63
CA THR A 185 -20.34 17.97 -3.00
C THR A 185 -21.50 17.82 -3.97
N SER A 186 -21.65 16.65 -4.59
CA SER A 186 -22.79 16.33 -5.46
C SER A 186 -24.17 16.42 -4.78
N ILE A 187 -24.20 16.46 -3.42
CA ILE A 187 -25.45 16.49 -2.64
C ILE A 187 -25.61 17.77 -1.77
N GLY A 188 -24.66 18.69 -1.81
CA GLY A 188 -24.74 19.95 -1.05
C GLY A 188 -23.43 20.47 -0.52
N LYS A 189 -23.51 21.46 0.38
CA LYS A 189 -22.34 22.07 1.03
C LYS A 189 -22.20 21.56 2.46
N TYR A 190 -20.96 21.34 2.90
CA TYR A 190 -20.63 20.82 4.21
C TYR A 190 -19.46 21.60 4.81
N ALA A 191 -19.58 22.01 6.06
CA ALA A 191 -18.50 22.63 6.81
C ALA A 191 -17.54 21.56 7.38
N TYR A 192 -16.28 21.95 7.61
CA TYR A 192 -15.28 21.12 8.29
C TYR A 192 -14.43 21.95 9.27
N SER A 193 -14.00 21.32 10.35
CA SER A 193 -13.00 21.91 11.26
C SER A 193 -11.58 21.62 10.76
N ARG A 194 -11.35 20.40 10.28
CA ARG A 194 -10.13 19.91 9.62
C ARG A 194 -10.54 19.04 8.44
N LEU A 195 -9.73 19.04 7.41
CA LEU A 195 -9.97 18.26 6.18
C LEU A 195 -8.81 17.30 5.92
N VAL A 196 -9.11 16.08 5.49
CA VAL A 196 -8.11 15.10 5.06
C VAL A 196 -8.40 14.64 3.64
N LEU A 197 -7.41 14.80 2.77
CA LEU A 197 -7.45 14.28 1.41
C LEU A 197 -6.85 12.87 1.41
N ALA A 198 -7.70 11.86 1.31
CA ALA A 198 -7.35 10.45 1.19
C ALA A 198 -7.83 9.89 -0.17
N THR A 199 -7.62 10.68 -1.23
CA THR A 199 -8.16 10.47 -2.57
C THR A 199 -7.50 9.35 -3.36
N GLY A 200 -6.42 8.76 -2.82
CA GLY A 200 -5.74 7.60 -3.41
C GLY A 200 -5.06 7.88 -4.75
N ALA A 201 -4.97 6.84 -5.58
CA ALA A 201 -4.40 6.90 -6.92
C ALA A 201 -5.29 6.17 -7.93
N SER A 202 -5.19 6.56 -9.19
CA SER A 202 -5.93 5.97 -10.30
C SER A 202 -4.99 5.28 -11.29
N PRO A 203 -5.45 4.24 -12.02
CA PRO A 203 -4.67 3.61 -13.08
C PRO A 203 -4.22 4.63 -14.13
N ILE A 204 -3.00 4.45 -14.62
CA ILE A 204 -2.53 5.21 -15.79
C ILE A 204 -3.24 4.66 -17.02
N GLU A 205 -3.87 5.55 -17.78
CA GLU A 205 -4.40 5.23 -19.07
C GLU A 205 -3.36 5.52 -20.15
N ILE A 206 -3.05 4.51 -20.96
CA ILE A 206 -2.21 4.71 -22.14
C ILE A 206 -3.08 4.81 -23.41
N PRO A 207 -2.65 5.57 -24.40
CA PRO A 207 -3.36 5.62 -25.68
C PRO A 207 -3.22 4.28 -26.40
N ILE A 208 -4.34 3.61 -26.68
CA ILE A 208 -4.43 2.40 -27.50
C ILE A 208 -5.47 2.68 -28.56
N GLU A 209 -5.11 2.42 -29.83
CA GLU A 209 -6.05 2.57 -30.95
C GLU A 209 -7.06 1.42 -30.99
N GLY A 210 -8.18 1.64 -31.68
CA GLY A 210 -9.20 0.62 -31.92
C GLY A 210 -10.21 0.44 -30.80
N ASP A 211 -10.65 -0.78 -30.56
CA ASP A 211 -11.71 -1.07 -29.59
C ASP A 211 -11.19 -1.29 -28.19
N ARG A 212 -11.34 -0.27 -27.35
CA ARG A 212 -10.90 -0.27 -25.95
C ARG A 212 -11.85 -1.00 -24.99
N SER A 213 -12.99 -1.52 -25.46
CA SER A 213 -13.95 -2.25 -24.61
C SER A 213 -13.34 -3.55 -24.05
N TYR A 214 -12.31 -4.08 -24.68
CA TYR A 214 -11.55 -5.25 -24.22
C TYR A 214 -10.49 -4.91 -23.18
N VAL A 215 -10.22 -3.63 -22.92
CA VAL A 215 -9.15 -3.19 -22.00
C VAL A 215 -9.77 -2.64 -20.73
N MET A 216 -9.35 -3.18 -19.58
CA MET A 216 -9.78 -2.68 -18.29
C MET A 216 -8.63 -2.68 -17.27
N SER A 217 -8.78 -1.93 -16.20
CA SER A 217 -7.90 -1.94 -15.03
C SER A 217 -8.67 -2.42 -13.81
N VAL A 218 -7.96 -2.90 -12.80
CA VAL A 218 -8.51 -3.23 -11.47
C VAL A 218 -7.77 -2.40 -10.43
N ASN A 219 -8.45 -1.44 -9.83
CA ASN A 219 -7.89 -0.53 -8.85
C ASN A 219 -8.68 -0.51 -7.53
N ASP A 220 -9.93 -0.92 -7.57
CA ASP A 220 -10.83 -0.97 -6.43
C ASP A 220 -11.75 -2.20 -6.49
N LEU A 221 -12.62 -2.35 -5.48
CA LEU A 221 -13.54 -3.48 -5.39
C LEU A 221 -14.60 -3.47 -6.49
N VAL A 222 -15.03 -2.28 -6.93
CA VAL A 222 -16.01 -2.15 -8.02
C VAL A 222 -15.40 -2.63 -9.33
N ASP A 223 -14.18 -2.20 -9.62
CA ASP A 223 -13.40 -2.69 -10.77
C ASP A 223 -13.19 -4.21 -10.69
N TYR A 224 -12.86 -4.74 -9.51
CA TYR A 224 -12.67 -6.18 -9.32
C TYR A 224 -13.97 -6.98 -9.55
N ARG A 225 -15.12 -6.51 -9.04
CA ARG A 225 -16.42 -7.13 -9.33
C ARG A 225 -16.72 -7.17 -10.82
N ARG A 226 -16.43 -6.05 -11.51
CA ARG A 226 -16.56 -5.95 -12.99
C ARG A 226 -15.58 -6.90 -13.68
N PHE A 227 -14.33 -6.95 -13.25
CA PHE A 227 -13.32 -7.88 -13.78
C PHE A 227 -13.77 -9.33 -13.66
N ARG A 228 -14.24 -9.76 -12.48
CA ARG A 228 -14.78 -11.10 -12.27
C ARG A 228 -15.95 -11.43 -13.19
N THR A 229 -16.83 -10.46 -13.46
CA THR A 229 -17.92 -10.63 -14.40
C THR A 229 -17.43 -10.75 -15.84
N GLN A 230 -16.45 -9.94 -16.22
CA GLN A 230 -15.83 -9.98 -17.56
C GLN A 230 -15.04 -11.27 -17.81
N LEU A 231 -14.50 -11.91 -16.78
CA LEU A 231 -13.78 -13.17 -16.89
C LEU A 231 -14.67 -14.39 -17.16
N GLN A 232 -15.99 -14.26 -16.99
CA GLN A 232 -16.91 -15.36 -17.28
C GLN A 232 -16.80 -15.74 -18.77
N ASP A 233 -16.65 -17.02 -19.04
CA ASP A 233 -16.51 -17.60 -20.38
C ASP A 233 -15.27 -17.13 -21.18
N LYS A 234 -14.30 -16.48 -20.52
CA LYS A 234 -13.01 -16.08 -21.09
C LYS A 234 -11.94 -17.09 -20.74
N LYS A 235 -10.93 -17.16 -21.61
CA LYS A 235 -9.82 -18.10 -21.44
C LYS A 235 -8.45 -17.41 -21.59
N ARG A 236 -8.30 -16.55 -22.60
CA ARG A 236 -7.03 -15.91 -22.95
C ARG A 236 -7.01 -14.49 -22.40
N ILE A 237 -6.18 -14.27 -21.39
CA ILE A 237 -6.04 -12.98 -20.73
C ILE A 237 -4.69 -12.39 -21.05
N ALA A 238 -4.68 -11.22 -21.68
CA ALA A 238 -3.46 -10.43 -21.83
C ALA A 238 -3.31 -9.47 -20.64
N ILE A 239 -2.12 -9.38 -20.08
CA ILE A 239 -1.78 -8.40 -19.05
C ILE A 239 -0.86 -7.37 -19.68
N LEU A 240 -1.25 -6.12 -19.68
CA LEU A 240 -0.42 -5.01 -20.14
C LEU A 240 0.26 -4.37 -18.94
N GLY A 241 1.56 -4.63 -18.79
CA GLY A 241 2.42 -4.22 -17.68
C GLY A 241 3.14 -5.40 -17.04
N ASP A 242 4.46 -5.36 -17.03
CA ASP A 242 5.38 -6.34 -16.49
C ASP A 242 5.94 -5.96 -15.10
N GLY A 243 5.28 -4.97 -14.46
CA GLY A 243 5.61 -4.52 -13.11
C GLY A 243 5.03 -5.41 -12.02
N LEU A 244 5.12 -4.95 -10.75
CA LEU A 244 4.68 -5.66 -9.56
C LEU A 244 3.24 -6.20 -9.70
N ILE A 245 2.27 -5.32 -9.95
CA ILE A 245 0.85 -5.69 -10.06
C ILE A 245 0.58 -6.62 -11.24
N GLY A 246 1.27 -6.40 -12.38
CA GLY A 246 1.14 -7.28 -13.55
C GLY A 246 1.62 -8.70 -13.27
N CYS A 247 2.74 -8.85 -12.55
CA CYS A 247 3.26 -10.17 -12.14
C CYS A 247 2.38 -10.85 -11.10
N GLU A 248 1.79 -10.10 -10.16
CA GLU A 248 0.84 -10.64 -9.19
C GLU A 248 -0.42 -11.19 -9.88
N PHE A 249 -1.03 -10.42 -10.79
CA PHE A 249 -2.17 -10.90 -11.57
C PHE A 249 -1.80 -12.03 -12.52
N ALA A 250 -0.57 -12.05 -13.07
CA ALA A 250 -0.12 -13.18 -13.89
C ALA A 250 -0.07 -14.48 -13.08
N ASN A 251 0.45 -14.42 -11.86
CA ASN A 251 0.45 -15.54 -10.92
C ASN A 251 -0.98 -15.96 -10.55
N ASP A 252 -1.85 -15.02 -10.22
CA ASP A 252 -3.23 -15.28 -9.77
C ASP A 252 -4.09 -15.92 -10.90
N LEU A 253 -3.98 -15.38 -12.11
CA LEU A 253 -4.72 -15.86 -13.27
C LEU A 253 -4.24 -17.23 -13.75
N ILE A 254 -2.92 -17.46 -13.83
CA ILE A 254 -2.39 -18.75 -14.29
C ILE A 254 -2.74 -19.87 -13.31
N GLU A 255 -2.67 -19.64 -12.00
CA GLU A 255 -3.10 -20.58 -10.96
C GLU A 255 -4.61 -20.81 -10.96
N SER A 256 -5.39 -19.86 -11.52
CA SER A 256 -6.83 -19.98 -11.72
C SER A 256 -7.23 -20.64 -13.04
N GLY A 257 -6.28 -21.11 -13.85
CA GLY A 257 -6.49 -21.89 -15.07
C GLY A 257 -6.73 -21.07 -16.34
N TYR A 258 -6.40 -19.78 -16.35
CA TYR A 258 -6.43 -18.95 -17.56
C TYR A 258 -5.14 -19.12 -18.38
N GLU A 259 -5.23 -18.88 -19.68
CA GLU A 259 -4.08 -18.69 -20.56
C GLU A 259 -3.63 -17.24 -20.45
N VAL A 260 -2.38 -17.00 -20.01
CA VAL A 260 -1.91 -15.65 -19.67
C VAL A 260 -0.76 -15.24 -20.57
N THR A 261 -0.87 -14.06 -21.18
CA THR A 261 0.25 -13.43 -21.88
C THR A 261 0.54 -12.07 -21.25
N VAL A 262 1.76 -11.88 -20.75
CA VAL A 262 2.23 -10.61 -20.20
C VAL A 262 2.95 -9.80 -21.29
N ILE A 263 2.50 -8.57 -21.50
CA ILE A 263 3.06 -7.62 -22.46
C ILE A 263 3.67 -6.48 -21.65
N GLY A 264 4.96 -6.17 -21.85
CA GLY A 264 5.63 -5.15 -21.05
C GLY A 264 6.84 -4.51 -21.71
N LEU A 265 7.24 -3.35 -21.19
CA LEU A 265 8.34 -2.56 -21.73
C LEU A 265 9.72 -3.03 -21.21
N GLY A 266 9.75 -3.75 -20.10
CA GLY A 266 10.99 -4.26 -19.51
C GLY A 266 11.64 -5.36 -20.35
N LYS A 267 12.94 -5.53 -20.16
CA LYS A 267 13.71 -6.68 -20.72
C LYS A 267 13.43 -7.96 -19.94
N TRP A 268 13.08 -7.82 -18.69
CA TRP A 268 12.64 -8.87 -17.77
C TRP A 268 11.54 -8.32 -16.84
N PRO A 269 10.73 -9.18 -16.20
CA PRO A 269 9.70 -8.74 -15.27
C PRO A 269 10.30 -7.90 -14.13
N MET A 270 9.62 -6.81 -13.80
CA MET A 270 10.03 -5.87 -12.73
C MET A 270 11.44 -5.27 -12.89
N GLU A 271 11.94 -5.06 -14.13
CA GLU A 271 13.27 -4.50 -14.45
C GLU A 271 13.60 -3.25 -13.61
N ARG A 272 12.61 -2.43 -13.26
CA ARG A 272 12.79 -1.20 -12.47
C ARG A 272 13.01 -1.44 -10.98
N LEU A 273 12.77 -2.66 -10.50
CA LEU A 273 12.76 -2.99 -9.07
C LEU A 273 13.81 -4.04 -8.70
N ILE A 274 14.11 -4.97 -9.60
CA ILE A 274 15.00 -6.10 -9.34
C ILE A 274 16.04 -6.27 -10.45
N PRO A 275 17.22 -6.81 -10.14
CA PRO A 275 18.24 -7.08 -11.15
C PRO A 275 17.86 -8.24 -12.07
N HIS A 276 18.57 -8.36 -13.19
CA HIS A 276 18.31 -9.28 -14.30
C HIS A 276 18.13 -10.72 -13.84
N GLN A 277 19.04 -11.26 -13.04
CA GLN A 277 19.01 -12.67 -12.63
C GLN A 277 17.74 -13.03 -11.85
N LEU A 278 17.29 -12.13 -10.96
CA LEU A 278 16.05 -12.34 -10.22
C LEU A 278 14.82 -12.23 -11.15
N GLY A 279 14.87 -11.28 -12.10
CA GLY A 279 13.82 -11.13 -13.10
C GLY A 279 13.70 -12.35 -14.02
N GLU A 280 14.83 -12.90 -14.49
CA GLU A 280 14.84 -14.13 -15.30
C GLU A 280 14.31 -15.33 -14.51
N SER A 281 14.68 -15.48 -13.23
CA SER A 281 14.18 -16.57 -12.39
C SER A 281 12.68 -16.48 -12.19
N LEU A 282 12.14 -15.28 -11.93
CA LEU A 282 10.70 -15.07 -11.83
C LEU A 282 9.99 -15.34 -13.15
N GLN A 283 10.56 -14.89 -14.28
CA GLN A 283 10.04 -15.14 -15.61
C GLN A 283 9.98 -16.63 -15.91
N SER A 284 11.06 -17.36 -15.59
CA SER A 284 11.13 -18.81 -15.79
C SER A 284 10.07 -19.54 -14.97
N ALA A 285 9.94 -19.23 -13.69
CA ALA A 285 8.96 -19.85 -12.81
C ALA A 285 7.52 -19.66 -13.29
N LEU A 286 7.18 -18.48 -13.78
CA LEU A 286 5.85 -18.21 -14.35
C LEU A 286 5.68 -18.88 -15.73
N THR A 287 6.74 -18.94 -16.56
CA THR A 287 6.74 -19.63 -17.87
C THR A 287 6.51 -21.13 -17.70
N ASP A 288 7.13 -21.75 -16.69
CA ASP A 288 6.94 -23.17 -16.39
C ASP A 288 5.49 -23.51 -16.01
N ARG A 289 4.72 -22.51 -15.58
CA ARG A 289 3.27 -22.61 -15.35
C ARG A 289 2.41 -22.27 -16.58
N GLY A 290 3.03 -21.80 -17.65
CA GLY A 290 2.35 -21.51 -18.93
C GLY A 290 2.13 -20.02 -19.21
N VAL A 291 2.73 -19.11 -18.45
CA VAL A 291 2.69 -17.67 -18.77
C VAL A 291 3.56 -17.40 -20.01
N GLU A 292 2.97 -16.78 -21.01
CA GLU A 292 3.69 -16.28 -22.19
C GLU A 292 4.11 -14.83 -22.01
N TRP A 293 5.18 -14.41 -22.70
CA TRP A 293 5.76 -13.07 -22.58
C TRP A 293 5.93 -12.40 -23.94
N ALA A 294 5.58 -11.12 -23.98
CA ALA A 294 5.91 -10.19 -25.04
C ALA A 294 6.58 -8.95 -24.40
N LEU A 295 7.83 -9.15 -23.98
CA LEU A 295 8.64 -8.09 -23.34
C LEU A 295 9.25 -7.16 -24.37
N GLN A 296 9.68 -5.96 -23.93
CA GLN A 296 10.16 -4.87 -24.76
C GLN A 296 9.13 -4.43 -25.82
N ASP A 297 7.84 -4.57 -25.49
CA ASP A 297 6.74 -4.28 -26.41
C ASP A 297 5.54 -3.66 -25.68
N SER A 298 4.56 -3.16 -26.44
CA SER A 298 3.32 -2.60 -25.93
C SER A 298 2.22 -2.76 -26.97
N ILE A 299 0.96 -2.64 -26.52
CA ILE A 299 -0.21 -2.69 -27.41
C ILE A 299 -0.35 -1.34 -28.12
N ALA A 300 -0.30 -1.37 -29.46
CA ALA A 300 -0.58 -0.21 -30.30
C ALA A 300 -2.08 -0.09 -30.62
N ARG A 301 -2.72 -1.24 -30.93
CA ARG A 301 -4.10 -1.28 -31.39
C ARG A 301 -4.81 -2.55 -30.95
N VAL A 302 -6.11 -2.45 -30.70
CA VAL A 302 -7.00 -3.58 -30.40
C VAL A 302 -8.10 -3.62 -31.47
N ASP A 303 -8.22 -4.72 -32.16
CA ASP A 303 -9.28 -4.96 -33.15
C ASP A 303 -10.18 -6.11 -32.69
N ALA A 304 -11.49 -5.86 -32.60
CA ALA A 304 -12.46 -6.89 -32.26
C ALA A 304 -12.47 -8.00 -33.33
N MET A 305 -12.38 -9.26 -32.91
CA MET A 305 -12.60 -10.44 -33.77
C MET A 305 -14.04 -10.94 -33.66
N SER A 306 -14.60 -10.88 -32.45
CA SER A 306 -15.96 -11.28 -32.11
C SER A 306 -16.41 -10.49 -30.90
N GLU A 307 -17.62 -10.71 -30.39
CA GLU A 307 -18.10 -10.08 -29.15
C GLU A 307 -17.28 -10.52 -27.90
N SER A 308 -16.49 -11.61 -28.00
CA SER A 308 -15.79 -12.20 -26.87
C SER A 308 -14.28 -12.25 -27.02
N SER A 309 -13.69 -11.84 -28.16
CA SER A 309 -12.26 -11.93 -28.44
C SER A 309 -11.77 -10.79 -29.34
N ALA A 310 -10.50 -10.44 -29.19
CA ALA A 310 -9.82 -9.40 -29.95
C ALA A 310 -8.43 -9.85 -30.40
N VAL A 311 -7.91 -9.17 -31.43
CA VAL A 311 -6.49 -9.22 -31.81
C VAL A 311 -5.81 -7.97 -31.27
N LEU A 312 -4.75 -8.18 -30.53
CA LEU A 312 -3.86 -7.15 -30.04
C LEU A 312 -2.69 -7.00 -31.04
N HIS A 313 -2.56 -5.84 -31.64
CA HIS A 313 -1.43 -5.50 -32.48
C HIS A 313 -0.38 -4.80 -31.65
N LEU A 314 0.78 -5.42 -31.53
CA LEU A 314 1.90 -4.86 -30.77
C LEU A 314 2.74 -3.91 -31.61
N ASN A 315 3.50 -3.04 -30.97
CA ASN A 315 4.40 -2.10 -31.65
C ASN A 315 5.48 -2.80 -32.50
N SER A 316 5.91 -4.00 -32.10
CA SER A 316 6.84 -4.85 -32.88
C SER A 316 6.23 -5.41 -34.18
N GLY A 317 4.93 -5.33 -34.35
CA GLY A 317 4.17 -5.98 -35.42
C GLY A 317 3.68 -7.40 -35.06
N LYS A 318 4.01 -7.93 -33.89
CA LYS A 318 3.44 -9.19 -33.39
C LYS A 318 1.94 -9.01 -33.14
N GLN A 319 1.17 -10.06 -33.39
CA GLN A 319 -0.25 -10.12 -33.07
C GLN A 319 -0.50 -11.19 -32.00
N ILE A 320 -1.39 -10.88 -31.06
CA ILE A 320 -1.79 -11.75 -29.95
C ILE A 320 -3.31 -11.77 -29.89
N GLU A 321 -3.89 -12.95 -29.83
CA GLU A 321 -5.31 -13.10 -29.58
C GLU A 321 -5.58 -13.07 -28.07
N ALA A 322 -6.56 -12.27 -27.64
CA ALA A 322 -6.99 -12.20 -26.25
C ALA A 322 -8.51 -12.03 -26.13
N ASP A 323 -9.07 -12.53 -25.05
CA ASP A 323 -10.46 -12.39 -24.73
C ASP A 323 -10.71 -11.18 -23.81
N LEU A 324 -9.67 -10.75 -23.07
CA LEU A 324 -9.66 -9.58 -22.21
C LEU A 324 -8.22 -9.09 -22.03
N VAL A 325 -8.05 -7.78 -21.87
CA VAL A 325 -6.78 -7.14 -21.53
C VAL A 325 -6.90 -6.49 -20.15
N LEU A 326 -6.07 -6.94 -19.21
CA LEU A 326 -5.90 -6.29 -17.91
C LEU A 326 -4.74 -5.31 -17.97
N SER A 327 -5.03 -4.01 -17.86
CA SER A 327 -4.01 -2.95 -17.84
C SER A 327 -3.46 -2.76 -16.42
N ALA A 328 -2.17 -3.02 -16.23
CA ALA A 328 -1.42 -2.90 -14.98
C ALA A 328 -0.15 -2.03 -15.15
N VAL A 329 -0.24 -0.94 -15.93
CA VAL A 329 0.90 -0.07 -16.31
C VAL A 329 1.30 0.95 -15.25
N GLY A 330 0.74 0.86 -14.06
CA GLY A 330 1.03 1.71 -12.92
C GLY A 330 -0.10 2.67 -12.56
N LEU A 331 0.17 3.47 -11.54
CA LEU A 331 -0.77 4.39 -10.93
C LEU A 331 -0.28 5.83 -11.00
N LYS A 332 -1.22 6.77 -10.98
CA LYS A 332 -0.98 8.21 -10.78
C LYS A 332 -1.77 8.70 -9.57
N PRO A 333 -1.18 9.53 -8.70
CA PRO A 333 -1.89 10.13 -7.57
C PRO A 333 -3.09 10.97 -8.00
N ASN A 334 -4.17 10.93 -7.23
CA ASN A 334 -5.36 11.75 -7.46
C ASN A 334 -5.19 13.12 -6.79
N VAL A 335 -4.65 14.08 -7.53
CA VAL A 335 -4.28 15.41 -7.04
C VAL A 335 -5.22 16.53 -7.48
N SER A 336 -6.13 16.27 -8.42
CA SER A 336 -6.94 17.31 -9.08
C SER A 336 -7.75 18.16 -8.09
N LEU A 337 -8.32 17.56 -7.04
CA LEU A 337 -9.07 18.30 -6.03
C LEU A 337 -8.18 19.28 -5.25
N ALA A 338 -6.94 18.85 -4.94
CA ALA A 338 -5.93 19.68 -4.27
C ALA A 338 -5.46 20.82 -5.18
N GLU A 339 -5.21 20.54 -6.47
CA GLU A 339 -4.84 21.56 -7.46
C GLU A 339 -5.95 22.63 -7.62
N LEU A 340 -7.21 22.21 -7.75
CA LEU A 340 -8.36 23.12 -7.84
C LEU A 340 -8.52 23.97 -6.58
N ALA A 341 -8.12 23.44 -5.42
CA ALA A 341 -8.12 24.19 -4.15
C ALA A 341 -6.88 25.10 -4.00
N GLY A 342 -5.94 25.10 -4.93
CA GLY A 342 -4.69 25.87 -4.86
C GLY A 342 -3.72 25.37 -3.79
N LEU A 343 -3.73 24.07 -3.47
CA LEU A 343 -2.74 23.43 -2.61
C LEU A 343 -1.47 23.10 -3.41
N GLU A 344 -0.34 23.01 -2.70
CA GLU A 344 0.92 22.62 -3.35
C GLU A 344 0.89 21.14 -3.75
N VAL A 345 1.22 20.90 -5.02
CA VAL A 345 1.28 19.58 -5.65
C VAL A 345 2.62 19.40 -6.37
N GLY A 346 3.18 18.23 -6.26
CA GLY A 346 4.29 17.76 -7.07
C GLY A 346 3.84 16.56 -7.92
N ARG A 347 4.44 15.40 -7.70
CA ARG A 347 3.88 14.14 -8.20
C ARG A 347 2.59 13.79 -7.47
N GLY A 348 2.58 13.96 -6.13
CA GLY A 348 1.44 13.82 -5.23
C GLY A 348 1.10 15.14 -4.55
N ILE A 349 0.15 15.13 -3.64
CA ILE A 349 -0.17 16.25 -2.75
C ILE A 349 0.96 16.40 -1.75
N LYS A 350 1.67 17.54 -1.78
CA LYS A 350 2.80 17.77 -0.88
C LYS A 350 2.33 17.96 0.55
N VAL A 351 2.98 17.27 1.48
CA VAL A 351 2.75 17.40 2.91
C VAL A 351 4.05 17.63 3.66
N ASN A 352 3.94 18.31 4.79
CA ASN A 352 5.04 18.47 5.75
C ASN A 352 5.17 17.23 6.66
N GLN A 353 6.12 17.28 7.59
CA GLN A 353 6.37 16.20 8.55
C GLN A 353 5.19 15.86 9.49
N PHE A 354 4.10 16.61 9.47
CA PHE A 354 2.89 16.36 10.26
C PHE A 354 1.72 15.87 9.42
N GLY A 355 1.91 15.69 8.11
CA GLY A 355 0.87 15.33 7.16
C GLY A 355 -0.01 16.52 6.71
N GLN A 356 0.35 17.76 7.07
CA GLN A 356 -0.34 18.97 6.62
C GLN A 356 0.10 19.34 5.20
N THR A 357 -0.86 19.80 4.40
CA THR A 357 -0.62 20.39 3.08
C THR A 357 -0.07 21.83 3.20
N SER A 358 -0.06 22.59 2.12
CA SER A 358 0.20 24.03 2.14
C SER A 358 -0.90 24.86 2.83
N ASP A 359 -1.95 24.23 3.34
CA ASP A 359 -3.00 24.81 4.18
C ASP A 359 -3.01 24.13 5.55
N GLU A 360 -2.96 24.91 6.63
CA GLU A 360 -2.88 24.40 8.00
C GLU A 360 -4.09 23.59 8.46
N ASN A 361 -5.26 23.76 7.82
CA ASN A 361 -6.48 23.03 8.12
C ASN A 361 -6.69 21.80 7.25
N ILE A 362 -5.80 21.58 6.26
CA ILE A 362 -5.92 20.49 5.28
C ILE A 362 -4.72 19.55 5.37
N TYR A 363 -5.00 18.29 5.64
CA TYR A 363 -4.04 17.20 5.69
C TYR A 363 -4.21 16.29 4.47
N SER A 364 -3.21 15.45 4.22
CA SER A 364 -3.36 14.42 3.19
C SER A 364 -2.67 13.13 3.62
N LEU A 365 -3.22 11.98 3.17
CA LEU A 365 -2.80 10.65 3.57
C LEU A 365 -3.09 9.63 2.45
N GLY A 366 -2.23 8.63 2.30
CA GLY A 366 -2.43 7.55 1.34
C GLY A 366 -1.71 7.74 0.00
N ASP A 367 -2.13 6.98 -1.03
CA ASP A 367 -1.48 6.96 -2.35
C ASP A 367 -1.49 8.31 -3.08
N CYS A 368 -2.24 9.30 -2.62
CA CYS A 368 -2.24 10.65 -3.20
C CYS A 368 -1.12 11.56 -2.68
N VAL A 369 -0.38 11.14 -1.64
CA VAL A 369 0.58 11.98 -0.92
C VAL A 369 1.99 11.90 -1.48
N GLU A 370 2.68 13.02 -1.47
CA GLU A 370 4.13 13.13 -1.65
C GLU A 370 4.76 13.76 -0.41
N THR A 371 5.60 12.98 0.27
CA THR A 371 6.41 13.43 1.41
C THR A 371 7.76 13.96 0.92
N ASP A 372 8.63 14.40 1.84
CA ASP A 372 10.04 14.73 1.57
C ASP A 372 10.84 13.52 1.05
N GLN A 373 10.39 12.27 1.36
CA GLN A 373 10.95 11.04 0.82
C GLN A 373 10.37 10.66 -0.56
N GLY A 374 9.51 11.50 -1.13
CA GLY A 374 8.85 11.29 -2.41
C GLY A 374 7.51 10.56 -2.30
N TRP A 375 7.05 10.03 -3.43
CA TRP A 375 5.78 9.32 -3.56
C TRP A 375 5.96 7.83 -3.32
N GLN A 376 5.31 7.31 -2.28
CA GLN A 376 5.42 5.91 -1.82
C GLN A 376 4.04 5.25 -1.69
N PRO A 377 3.44 4.75 -2.77
CA PRO A 377 2.10 4.17 -2.77
C PRO A 377 2.13 2.71 -2.27
N TYR A 378 2.50 2.53 -1.01
CA TYR A 378 2.55 1.24 -0.34
C TYR A 378 1.83 1.31 1.00
N ILE A 379 1.28 0.18 1.44
CA ILE A 379 0.47 0.10 2.67
C ILE A 379 1.30 0.48 3.92
N ALA A 380 2.53 0.02 4.01
CA ALA A 380 3.32 0.21 5.22
C ALA A 380 3.66 1.68 5.53
N PRO A 381 4.15 2.52 4.58
CA PRO A 381 4.29 3.95 4.82
C PRO A 381 2.98 4.63 5.21
N ILE A 382 1.86 4.24 4.59
CA ILE A 382 0.54 4.80 4.94
C ILE A 382 0.21 4.51 6.40
N ASN A 383 0.35 3.26 6.84
CA ASN A 383 0.06 2.86 8.23
C ASN A 383 0.95 3.58 9.23
N GLN A 384 2.22 3.82 8.89
CA GLN A 384 3.15 4.58 9.74
C GLN A 384 2.77 6.06 9.87
N MET A 385 2.14 6.66 8.87
CA MET A 385 1.68 8.05 8.91
C MET A 385 0.42 8.23 9.79
N ILE A 386 -0.47 7.26 9.80
CA ILE A 386 -1.81 7.35 10.40
C ILE A 386 -1.79 7.82 11.87
N PRO A 387 -1.00 7.23 12.79
CA PRO A 387 -1.01 7.64 14.19
C PRO A 387 -0.63 9.11 14.41
N SER A 388 0.38 9.58 13.67
CA SER A 388 0.86 10.97 13.78
C SER A 388 -0.15 11.96 13.18
N VAL A 389 -0.74 11.62 12.03
CA VAL A 389 -1.78 12.45 11.40
C VAL A 389 -3.03 12.51 12.28
N ALA A 390 -3.46 11.38 12.88
CA ALA A 390 -4.61 11.34 13.76
C ALA A 390 -4.40 12.23 15.01
N LYS A 391 -3.22 12.20 15.62
CA LYS A 391 -2.86 13.08 16.74
C LYS A 391 -2.86 14.55 16.32
N SER A 392 -2.21 14.86 15.20
CA SER A 392 -2.12 16.23 14.69
C SER A 392 -3.49 16.83 14.36
N LEU A 393 -4.43 16.02 13.87
CA LEU A 393 -5.84 16.41 13.65
C LEU A 393 -6.60 16.72 14.96
N LEU A 394 -6.13 16.19 16.08
CA LEU A 394 -6.67 16.42 17.44
C LEU A 394 -5.84 17.46 18.22
N ASP A 395 -5.09 18.31 17.51
CA ASP A 395 -4.23 19.40 18.05
C ASP A 395 -3.00 18.91 18.86
N ASP A 396 -2.71 17.60 18.89
CA ASP A 396 -1.45 17.02 19.38
C ASP A 396 -0.47 16.87 18.24
N ILE A 397 0.17 17.98 17.84
CA ILE A 397 1.05 18.04 16.66
C ILE A 397 2.22 17.07 16.81
N THR A 398 2.14 15.95 16.08
CA THR A 398 3.09 14.84 16.18
C THR A 398 3.77 14.59 14.84
N PRO A 399 5.11 14.59 14.78
CA PRO A 399 5.82 14.34 13.53
C PRO A 399 5.67 12.88 13.09
N ILE A 400 5.56 12.70 11.77
CA ILE A 400 5.57 11.38 11.13
C ILE A 400 6.99 10.81 11.22
N SER A 401 7.08 9.55 11.60
CA SER A 401 8.31 8.79 11.59
C SER A 401 8.15 7.60 10.64
N LEU A 402 8.83 7.65 9.50
CA LEU A 402 8.84 6.55 8.54
C LEU A 402 10.07 5.68 8.74
N THR A 403 9.86 4.40 8.92
CA THR A 403 10.93 3.39 8.98
C THR A 403 10.97 2.59 7.69
N PRO A 404 12.16 2.16 7.24
CA PRO A 404 12.27 1.31 6.06
C PRO A 404 11.39 0.06 6.17
N THR A 405 10.52 -0.13 5.19
CA THR A 405 9.63 -1.29 5.14
C THR A 405 9.69 -1.90 3.74
N PRO A 406 9.85 -3.22 3.61
CA PRO A 406 9.93 -3.87 2.31
C PRO A 406 8.55 -4.02 1.68
N VAL A 407 8.55 -4.18 0.37
CA VAL A 407 7.38 -4.53 -0.42
C VAL A 407 7.36 -6.04 -0.61
N ILE A 408 6.27 -6.68 -0.22
CA ILE A 408 6.03 -8.10 -0.50
C ILE A 408 5.25 -8.20 -1.80
N VAL A 409 5.81 -8.92 -2.76
CA VAL A 409 5.17 -9.19 -4.04
C VAL A 409 4.42 -10.50 -3.94
N LYS A 410 3.13 -10.48 -4.22
CA LYS A 410 2.24 -11.64 -4.10
C LYS A 410 2.36 -12.56 -5.31
N THR A 411 3.49 -13.25 -5.38
CA THR A 411 3.79 -14.31 -6.34
C THR A 411 4.08 -15.62 -5.59
N PRO A 412 3.05 -16.32 -5.07
CA PRO A 412 3.23 -17.53 -4.25
C PRO A 412 4.04 -18.65 -4.93
N LEU A 413 4.04 -18.70 -6.25
CA LEU A 413 4.88 -19.63 -7.01
C LEU A 413 6.37 -19.43 -6.71
N LEU A 414 6.81 -18.18 -6.64
CA LEU A 414 8.16 -17.79 -6.29
C LEU A 414 8.12 -16.51 -5.44
N PRO A 415 8.07 -16.63 -4.10
CA PRO A 415 7.93 -15.48 -3.21
C PRO A 415 9.05 -14.45 -3.38
N LEU A 416 8.67 -13.18 -3.43
CA LEU A 416 9.61 -12.09 -3.66
C LEU A 416 9.36 -10.96 -2.67
N THR A 417 10.42 -10.57 -1.96
CA THR A 417 10.44 -9.36 -1.10
C THR A 417 11.43 -8.36 -1.65
N ILE A 418 11.05 -7.09 -1.72
CA ILE A 418 11.87 -6.02 -2.29
C ILE A 418 11.92 -4.84 -1.32
N PHE A 419 13.10 -4.30 -1.07
CA PHE A 419 13.25 -2.93 -0.62
C PHE A 419 13.73 -2.10 -1.82
N PRO A 420 12.85 -1.25 -2.40
CA PRO A 420 13.15 -0.57 -3.65
C PRO A 420 14.35 0.37 -3.52
N VAL A 421 15.23 0.35 -4.52
CA VAL A 421 16.33 1.29 -4.65
C VAL A 421 15.80 2.61 -5.20
N ALA A 422 16.22 3.73 -4.62
CA ALA A 422 15.85 5.05 -5.14
C ALA A 422 16.30 5.21 -6.60
N PRO A 423 15.48 5.80 -7.50
CA PRO A 423 15.76 5.85 -8.94
C PRO A 423 17.10 6.46 -9.33
N ASN A 424 17.62 7.38 -8.51
CA ASN A 424 18.89 8.08 -8.76
C ASN A 424 20.05 7.56 -7.89
N ALA A 425 19.86 6.46 -7.16
CA ALA A 425 20.91 5.91 -6.31
C ALA A 425 22.07 5.40 -7.15
N GLN A 426 23.29 5.78 -6.74
CA GLN A 426 24.52 5.29 -7.33
C GLN A 426 24.97 4.03 -6.63
N GLY A 427 25.27 2.95 -7.37
CA GLY A 427 25.68 1.69 -6.79
C GLY A 427 25.55 0.54 -7.76
N GLN A 428 25.66 -0.67 -7.23
CA GLN A 428 25.53 -1.90 -8.02
C GLN A 428 24.90 -3.03 -7.19
N TRP A 429 24.26 -3.96 -7.90
CA TRP A 429 23.70 -5.17 -7.34
C TRP A 429 24.78 -6.22 -7.11
N TYR A 430 24.77 -6.82 -5.92
CA TYR A 430 25.50 -8.05 -5.59
C TYR A 430 24.48 -9.16 -5.38
N ILE A 431 24.65 -10.26 -6.10
CA ILE A 431 23.67 -11.35 -6.16
C ILE A 431 24.35 -12.61 -5.66
N GLU A 432 23.67 -13.32 -4.76
CA GLU A 432 24.12 -14.59 -4.21
C GLU A 432 23.04 -15.66 -4.40
N HIS A 433 23.47 -16.87 -4.68
CA HIS A 433 22.63 -18.05 -4.79
C HIS A 433 22.59 -18.81 -3.47
N GLN A 434 21.41 -19.17 -3.03
CA GLN A 434 21.18 -20.05 -1.88
C GLN A 434 20.32 -21.25 -2.34
N GLY A 435 20.96 -22.24 -2.97
CA GLY A 435 20.27 -23.28 -3.72
C GLY A 435 19.58 -22.69 -4.96
N ASP A 436 18.26 -22.87 -5.05
CA ASP A 436 17.43 -22.30 -6.12
C ASP A 436 16.96 -20.88 -5.83
N ASP A 437 17.14 -20.41 -4.59
CA ASP A 437 16.74 -19.07 -4.15
C ASP A 437 17.85 -18.04 -4.41
N LEU A 438 17.47 -16.78 -4.55
CA LEU A 438 18.38 -15.68 -4.87
C LEU A 438 18.24 -14.54 -3.85
N THR A 439 19.38 -14.01 -3.42
CA THR A 439 19.44 -12.74 -2.73
C THR A 439 20.17 -11.70 -3.57
N ALA A 440 19.71 -10.45 -3.51
CA ALA A 440 20.35 -9.35 -4.20
C ALA A 440 20.38 -8.12 -3.29
N GLY A 441 21.58 -7.64 -2.96
CA GLY A 441 21.79 -6.39 -2.24
C GLY A 441 22.32 -5.31 -3.18
N PHE A 442 21.72 -4.10 -3.14
CA PHE A 442 22.22 -2.95 -3.87
C PHE A 442 23.07 -2.07 -2.94
N TYR A 443 24.34 -1.91 -3.28
CA TYR A 443 25.29 -1.18 -2.45
C TYR A 443 25.84 0.06 -3.16
N SER A 444 25.96 1.15 -2.42
CA SER A 444 26.65 2.36 -2.87
C SER A 444 28.15 2.10 -3.08
N PRO A 445 28.89 3.03 -3.73
CA PRO A 445 30.35 2.92 -3.86
C PRO A 445 31.09 2.84 -2.51
N GLU A 446 30.49 3.37 -1.44
CA GLU A 446 31.01 3.34 -0.06
C GLU A 446 30.65 2.05 0.68
N GLY A 447 29.96 1.10 0.02
CA GLY A 447 29.56 -0.16 0.59
C GLY A 447 28.35 -0.07 1.52
N VAL A 448 27.50 0.95 1.36
CA VAL A 448 26.24 1.10 2.10
C VAL A 448 25.14 0.39 1.34
N MET A 449 24.37 -0.48 1.99
CA MET A 449 23.18 -1.08 1.41
C MET A 449 22.09 -0.01 1.24
N LEU A 450 21.60 0.15 0.01
CA LEU A 450 20.56 1.13 -0.37
C LEU A 450 19.24 0.45 -0.76
N GLY A 451 19.24 -0.85 -0.94
CA GLY A 451 18.06 -1.63 -1.26
C GLY A 451 18.39 -3.11 -1.42
N PHE A 452 17.36 -3.93 -1.52
CA PHE A 452 17.54 -5.37 -1.67
C PHE A 452 16.35 -6.04 -2.35
N ALA A 453 16.57 -7.27 -2.82
CA ALA A 453 15.53 -8.20 -3.26
C ALA A 453 15.86 -9.61 -2.80
N LEU A 454 14.84 -10.33 -2.29
CA LEU A 454 14.91 -11.70 -1.80
C LEU A 454 13.91 -12.54 -2.61
N LEU A 455 14.38 -13.46 -3.43
CA LEU A 455 13.56 -14.28 -4.32
C LEU A 455 13.65 -15.75 -3.90
N GLY A 456 12.53 -16.38 -3.61
CA GLY A 456 12.42 -17.75 -3.13
C GLY A 456 12.04 -17.86 -1.66
N ARG A 457 11.69 -19.07 -1.20
CA ARG A 457 11.10 -19.28 0.12
C ARG A 457 12.13 -19.23 1.26
N GLN A 458 13.31 -19.84 1.07
CA GLN A 458 14.31 -20.00 2.13
C GLN A 458 14.96 -18.67 2.53
N VAL A 459 15.11 -17.75 1.56
CA VAL A 459 15.76 -16.44 1.78
C VAL A 459 14.86 -15.41 2.44
N GLN A 460 13.56 -15.69 2.62
CA GLN A 460 12.64 -14.72 3.24
C GLN A 460 12.98 -14.43 4.73
N SER A 461 13.63 -15.37 5.41
CA SER A 461 14.14 -15.18 6.77
C SER A 461 15.20 -14.06 6.87
N LEU A 462 15.87 -13.72 5.77
CA LEU A 462 16.88 -12.65 5.72
C LEU A 462 16.26 -11.25 5.70
N ARG A 463 14.93 -11.12 5.56
CA ARG A 463 14.23 -9.83 5.47
C ARG A 463 14.53 -8.93 6.67
N ALA A 464 14.34 -9.41 7.89
CA ALA A 464 14.57 -8.62 9.09
C ALA A 464 16.05 -8.22 9.27
N PRO A 465 17.04 -9.12 9.19
CA PRO A 465 18.46 -8.74 9.23
C PRO A 465 18.87 -7.71 8.17
N TRP A 466 18.31 -7.78 6.97
CA TRP A 466 18.65 -6.84 5.90
C TRP A 466 18.00 -5.48 6.07
N LEU A 467 16.78 -5.42 6.63
CA LEU A 467 16.14 -4.17 7.02
C LEU A 467 16.92 -3.44 8.13
N GLU A 468 17.45 -4.17 9.09
CA GLU A 468 18.28 -3.59 10.14
C GLU A 468 19.55 -2.93 9.57
N GLN A 469 20.17 -3.52 8.56
CA GLN A 469 21.32 -2.93 7.87
C GLN A 469 20.97 -1.60 7.19
N LEU A 470 19.76 -1.47 6.64
CA LEU A 470 19.28 -0.21 6.06
C LEU A 470 19.02 0.85 7.14
N SER A 471 18.44 0.47 8.26
CA SER A 471 18.03 1.38 9.34
C SER A 471 19.21 1.99 10.10
N PHE A 472 20.27 1.25 10.37
CA PHE A 472 21.43 1.72 11.13
C PHE A 472 22.22 2.86 10.45
N LYS A 473 22.03 3.08 9.14
CA LYS A 473 22.78 4.10 8.38
C LYS A 473 21.98 5.36 8.07
N GLN A 474 20.66 5.35 8.20
CA GLN A 474 19.83 6.56 8.06
C GLN A 474 19.92 7.48 9.29
N THR A 475 20.30 6.95 10.47
CA THR A 475 20.51 7.73 11.71
C THR A 475 21.88 8.41 11.80
N ALA A 476 22.80 8.17 10.87
CA ALA A 476 24.17 8.66 10.89
C ALA A 476 24.47 9.73 9.80
N ALA A 477 23.49 10.18 9.07
CA ALA A 477 23.55 11.27 8.10
C ALA A 477 22.70 12.45 8.55
#